data_7efe8db0e42668fc69ecbe0f04a6b694
#
_entry.id   7efe8db0e42668fc69ecbe0f04a6b694
#
_cell.length_a   1.000
_cell.length_b   1.000
_cell.length_c   1.000
_cell.angle_alpha   90.00
_cell.angle_beta   90.00
_cell.angle_gamma   90.00
#
_symmetry.space_group_name_H-M   'P 1'
#
loop_
_entity.id
_entity.type
_entity.pdbx_description
1 polymer ?
#
loop_
_entity_poly.entity_id
_entity_poly.type
_entity_poly.pdbx_seq_one_letter_code
_entity_poly.pdbx_strand_id
1 'polypeptide(L)'
;MARIYQVASMGEAHIRVAIVSRGDADLLVNRVSSWGLAHGDALWYITRNKQDATCVISFVSVGMAQVKICFVDTYSEAGWQKESRYKGRLA
;
A
#
# COMPACT_ATOMS: atom_id res chain seq x y z
N MET A 1 -0.42 6.77 9.47
CA MET A 1 0.92 6.35 9.01
C MET A 1 0.84 5.01 8.36
N ALA A 2 1.34 4.87 7.14
CA ALA A 2 1.34 3.59 6.47
C ALA A 2 2.71 2.94 6.58
N ARG A 3 2.93 2.16 7.63
CA ARG A 3 4.12 1.34 7.77
C ARG A 3 3.78 -0.06 7.28
N ILE A 4 4.35 -0.44 6.16
CA ILE A 4 3.94 -1.61 5.40
C ILE A 4 4.97 -2.73 5.54
N TYR A 5 4.52 -3.91 5.90
CA TYR A 5 5.33 -5.11 5.92
C TYR A 5 4.81 -6.08 4.86
N GLN A 6 5.71 -6.57 4.01
CA GLN A 6 5.36 -7.49 2.92
C GLN A 6 5.60 -8.93 3.34
N VAL A 7 4.62 -9.79 3.07
CA VAL A 7 4.72 -11.22 3.27
C VAL A 7 4.50 -11.95 1.95
N ALA A 8 5.05 -13.16 1.83
CA ALA A 8 4.88 -13.97 0.62
C ALA A 8 3.52 -14.67 0.59
N SER A 9 2.99 -15.03 1.76
CA SER A 9 1.75 -15.79 1.85
C SER A 9 0.53 -14.89 1.94
N MET A 10 -0.43 -15.10 1.04
CA MET A 10 -1.70 -14.37 1.06
C MET A 10 -2.47 -14.58 2.36
N GLY A 11 -2.34 -15.76 2.98
CA GLY A 11 -3.04 -16.08 4.21
C GLY A 11 -2.60 -15.26 5.41
N GLU A 12 -1.39 -14.71 5.37
CA GLU A 12 -0.86 -13.87 6.44
C GLU A 12 -1.10 -12.38 6.22
N ALA A 13 -1.55 -11.99 5.04
CA ALA A 13 -1.72 -10.57 4.70
C ALA A 13 -3.05 -10.03 5.19
N HIS A 14 -3.03 -8.80 5.67
CA HIS A 14 -4.25 -8.06 5.96
C HIS A 14 -4.95 -7.65 4.68
N ILE A 15 -4.17 -7.25 3.67
CA ILE A 15 -4.67 -6.80 2.37
C ILE A 15 -3.82 -7.41 1.26
N ARG A 16 -4.46 -7.93 0.22
CA ARG A 16 -3.79 -8.39 -0.99
C ARG A 16 -3.73 -7.24 -1.99
N VAL A 17 -2.55 -6.98 -2.51
CA VAL A 17 -2.26 -5.80 -3.34
C VAL A 17 -1.67 -6.23 -4.67
N ALA A 18 -2.11 -5.62 -5.77
CA ALA A 18 -1.50 -5.81 -7.08
C ALA A 18 -0.94 -4.49 -7.60
N ILE A 19 0.21 -4.58 -8.25
CA ILE A 19 0.82 -3.43 -8.92
C ILE A 19 0.28 -3.38 -10.35
N VAL A 20 -0.32 -2.25 -10.72
CA VAL A 20 -0.94 -2.05 -12.01
C VAL A 20 -0.47 -0.74 -12.63
N SER A 21 -0.91 -0.44 -13.86
CA SER A 21 -0.65 0.86 -14.47
C SER A 21 -1.42 1.96 -13.75
N ARG A 22 -0.92 3.19 -13.86
CA ARG A 22 -1.50 4.34 -13.17
C ARG A 22 -3.00 4.51 -13.46
N GLY A 23 -3.43 4.30 -14.69
CA GLY A 23 -4.82 4.47 -15.07
C GLY A 23 -5.76 3.44 -14.45
N ASP A 24 -5.24 2.29 -14.05
CA ASP A 24 -6.02 1.20 -13.48
C ASP A 24 -5.95 1.15 -11.96
N ALA A 25 -5.12 1.97 -11.34
CA ALA A 25 -4.88 1.91 -9.90
C ALA A 25 -6.04 2.49 -9.09
N ASP A 26 -6.33 1.83 -7.96
CA ASP A 26 -7.24 2.37 -6.96
C ASP A 26 -6.52 3.39 -6.08
N LEU A 27 -5.24 3.20 -5.86
CA LEU A 27 -4.40 4.01 -4.97
C LEU A 27 -3.06 4.26 -5.62
N LEU A 28 -2.66 5.53 -5.69
CA LEU A 28 -1.31 5.90 -6.09
C LEU A 28 -0.46 6.02 -4.83
N VAL A 29 0.66 5.29 -4.79
CA VAL A 29 1.50 5.15 -3.60
C VAL A 29 2.86 5.77 -3.84
N ASN A 30 3.30 6.61 -2.93
CA ASN A 30 4.67 7.09 -2.89
C ASN A 30 5.41 6.43 -1.73
N ARG A 31 6.51 5.77 -2.04
CA ARG A 31 7.36 5.15 -1.01
C ARG A 31 8.27 6.21 -0.41
N VAL A 32 8.27 6.27 0.92
CA VAL A 32 9.09 7.24 1.65
C VAL A 32 10.27 6.53 2.30
N SER A 33 11.36 7.27 2.51
CA SER A 33 12.63 6.71 2.97
C SER A 33 12.78 6.68 4.48
N SER A 34 11.93 7.37 5.20
CA SER A 34 11.99 7.37 6.66
C SER A 34 10.60 7.24 7.27
N TRP A 35 10.57 6.66 8.46
CA TRP A 35 9.36 6.42 9.22
C TRP A 35 8.52 7.68 9.41
N GLY A 36 9.17 8.79 9.78
CA GLY A 36 8.47 10.04 10.06
C GLY A 36 7.79 10.69 8.86
N LEU A 37 8.10 10.23 7.64
CA LEU A 37 7.47 10.73 6.42
C LEU A 37 6.22 9.94 6.03
N ALA A 38 5.99 8.78 6.64
CA ALA A 38 4.80 7.99 6.37
C ALA A 38 3.56 8.72 6.90
N HIS A 39 2.52 8.86 6.05
CA HIS A 39 1.34 9.60 6.38
C HIS A 39 0.14 9.10 5.57
N GLY A 40 -0.99 8.89 6.25
CA GLY A 40 -2.19 8.38 5.58
C GLY A 40 -1.97 7.00 4.96
N ASP A 41 -2.77 6.65 3.95
CA ASP A 41 -2.72 5.35 3.28
C ASP A 41 -1.72 5.30 2.14
N ALA A 42 -1.30 6.44 1.62
CA ALA A 42 -0.61 6.52 0.33
C ALA A 42 0.89 6.82 0.42
N LEU A 43 1.39 7.25 1.56
CA LEU A 43 2.81 7.45 1.80
C LEU A 43 3.32 6.28 2.62
N TRP A 44 3.97 5.34 1.96
CA TRP A 44 4.36 4.07 2.56
C TRP A 44 5.81 4.06 2.99
N TYR A 45 6.05 3.71 4.25
CA TYR A 45 7.35 3.28 4.71
C TYR A 45 7.35 1.75 4.74
N ILE A 46 8.22 1.13 3.96
CA ILE A 46 8.34 -0.34 3.93
C ILE A 46 9.24 -0.74 5.09
N THR A 47 8.64 -1.37 6.10
CA THR A 47 9.37 -1.81 7.28
C THR A 47 9.84 -3.25 7.12
N ARG A 48 10.97 -3.57 7.74
CA ARG A 48 11.49 -4.94 7.81
C ARG A 48 11.04 -5.66 9.07
N ASN A 49 10.37 -4.95 9.96
CA ASN A 49 9.91 -5.49 11.23
C ASN A 49 8.39 -5.54 11.24
N LYS A 50 7.84 -6.76 11.25
CA LYS A 50 6.38 -6.97 11.24
C LYS A 50 5.69 -6.28 12.41
N GLN A 51 6.36 -6.20 13.57
CA GLN A 51 5.77 -5.57 14.76
C GLN A 51 5.56 -4.07 14.60
N ASP A 52 6.31 -3.42 13.71
CA ASP A 52 6.17 -1.99 13.45
C ASP A 52 5.12 -1.68 12.39
N ALA A 53 4.58 -2.70 11.72
CA ALA A 53 3.68 -2.50 10.60
C ALA A 53 2.29 -2.06 11.05
N THR A 54 1.73 -1.10 10.32
CA THR A 54 0.32 -0.75 10.45
C THR A 54 -0.55 -1.64 9.58
N CYS A 55 0.04 -2.19 8.50
CA CYS A 55 -0.65 -3.11 7.61
C CYS A 55 0.35 -4.11 7.02
N VAL A 56 -0.03 -5.36 6.98
CA VAL A 56 0.74 -6.43 6.36
C VAL A 56 0.11 -6.72 5.01
N ILE A 57 0.91 -6.66 3.94
CA ILE A 57 0.41 -6.87 2.57
C ILE A 57 1.10 -8.06 1.91
N SER A 58 0.42 -8.62 0.93
CA SER A 58 1.00 -9.59 0.00
C SER A 58 0.75 -9.10 -1.42
N PHE A 59 1.78 -9.10 -2.26
CA PHE A 59 1.63 -8.79 -3.67
C PHE A 59 1.10 -10.01 -4.40
N VAL A 60 0.04 -9.82 -5.16
CA VAL A 60 -0.68 -10.90 -5.85
C VAL A 60 -0.98 -10.47 -7.28
N SER A 61 -1.50 -11.39 -8.09
CA SER A 61 -1.99 -11.06 -9.43
C SER A 61 -3.24 -10.18 -9.33
N VAL A 62 -3.52 -9.43 -10.40
CA VAL A 62 -4.64 -8.48 -10.42
C VAL A 62 -5.97 -9.13 -10.05
N GLY A 63 -6.20 -10.35 -10.54
CA GLY A 63 -7.47 -11.06 -10.28
C GLY A 63 -7.69 -11.43 -8.82
N MET A 64 -6.64 -11.43 -8.01
CA MET A 64 -6.72 -11.80 -6.60
C MET A 64 -6.56 -10.59 -5.66
N ALA A 65 -6.32 -9.41 -6.20
CA ALA A 65 -6.04 -8.23 -5.40
C ALA A 65 -7.31 -7.62 -4.83
N GLN A 66 -7.18 -7.11 -3.61
CA GLN A 66 -8.22 -6.33 -2.95
C GLN A 66 -8.01 -4.83 -3.22
N VAL A 67 -6.76 -4.41 -3.40
CA VAL A 67 -6.40 -3.04 -3.75
C VAL A 67 -5.38 -3.08 -4.88
N LYS A 68 -5.62 -2.29 -5.92
CA LYS A 68 -4.68 -2.13 -7.03
C LYS A 68 -3.92 -0.83 -6.82
N ILE A 69 -2.60 -0.92 -6.87
CA ILE A 69 -1.75 0.25 -6.64
C ILE A 69 -0.84 0.52 -7.83
N CYS A 70 -0.37 1.76 -7.91
CA CYS A 70 0.73 2.16 -8.77
C CYS A 70 1.67 3.04 -7.96
N PHE A 71 2.97 2.74 -8.01
CA PHE A 71 3.95 3.59 -7.34
C PHE A 71 4.20 4.86 -8.15
N VAL A 72 4.25 5.98 -7.47
CA VAL A 72 4.52 7.30 -8.08
C VAL A 72 5.74 7.92 -7.42
N ASP A 73 6.38 8.86 -8.14
CA ASP A 73 7.66 9.43 -7.73
C ASP A 73 7.54 10.59 -6.75
N THR A 74 6.37 11.21 -6.66
CA THR A 74 6.17 12.38 -5.80
C THR A 74 5.03 12.14 -4.84
N TYR A 75 5.17 12.66 -3.62
CA TYR A 75 4.11 12.50 -2.63
C TYR A 75 2.84 13.27 -2.98
N SER A 76 2.96 14.34 -3.77
CA SER A 76 1.80 15.13 -4.17
C SER A 76 0.86 14.38 -5.10
N GLU A 77 1.35 13.35 -5.80
CA GLU A 77 0.52 12.52 -6.66
C GLU A 77 -0.13 11.36 -5.90
N ALA A 78 0.34 11.06 -4.69
CA ALA A 78 -0.13 9.92 -3.92
C ALA A 78 -1.55 10.14 -3.40
N GLY A 79 -2.36 9.10 -3.42
CA GLY A 79 -3.72 9.16 -2.88
C GLY A 79 -4.67 8.20 -3.55
N TRP A 80 -5.84 8.05 -2.96
CA TRP A 80 -6.90 7.23 -3.51
C TRP A 80 -7.46 7.85 -4.79
N GLN A 81 -7.63 7.02 -5.80
CA GLN A 81 -8.19 7.43 -7.09
C GLN A 81 -9.64 7.00 -7.25
N LYS A 82 -10.09 6.05 -6.44
CA LYS A 82 -11.44 5.50 -6.47
C LYS A 82 -11.93 5.28 -5.05
N GLU A 83 -13.24 5.22 -4.87
CA GLU A 83 -13.81 4.81 -3.59
C GLU A 83 -13.44 3.37 -3.29
N SER A 84 -13.10 3.10 -2.03
CA SER A 84 -12.72 1.77 -1.58
C SER A 84 -13.06 1.60 -0.11
N ARG A 85 -13.52 0.40 0.24
CA ARG A 85 -13.73 0.04 1.64
C ARG A 85 -12.43 -0.09 2.42
N TYR A 86 -11.29 -0.06 1.72
CA TYR A 86 -9.97 -0.15 2.35
C TYR A 86 -9.37 1.20 2.69
N LYS A 87 -10.06 2.30 2.44
CA LYS A 87 -9.60 3.62 2.88
C LYS A 87 -9.42 3.62 4.39
N GLY A 88 -8.26 4.10 4.83
CA GLY A 88 -7.89 4.14 6.25
C GLY A 88 -7.33 2.82 6.80
N ARG A 89 -7.33 1.77 6.00
CA ARG A 89 -6.91 0.44 6.47
C ARG A 89 -5.40 0.18 6.35
N LEU A 90 -4.69 1.02 5.61
CA LEU A 90 -3.24 0.90 5.43
C LEU A 90 -2.47 1.72 6.47
N ALA A 91 -3.07 2.78 6.93
CA ALA A 91 -2.45 3.67 7.89
C ALA A 91 -2.43 3.12 9.32
#